data_456bbfd7963732138a5e0fe9f5d48079
#
_entry.id   456bbfd7963732138a5e0fe9f5d48079
#
_cell.length_a   1.000
_cell.length_b   1.000
_cell.length_c   1.000
_cell.angle_alpha   90.00
_cell.angle_beta   90.00
_cell.angle_gamma   90.00
#
_symmetry.space_group_name_H-M   'P 1'
#
loop_
_entity.id
_entity.type
_entity.pdbx_description
1 polymer ?
#
loop_
_entity_poly.entity_id
_entity_poly.type
_entity_poly.pdbx_seq_one_letter_code
_entity_poly.pdbx_strand_id
1 'polypeptide(L)'
;MIRLKKYNKPSPYDKRKRQLYIVLSATFIFTLLFEPTRFYLGSYVAEEDRDWTLANSPVNIVSFYANIYDSITHYYQEKQELLVVSTKPSPWQITQVEPRYDNYVLIIGESARRDYLATYGFTLPTTPFLDRTNGYINAGYIASAPATYHSLLKSLYLKQTGKRDYAYNIITLAKGANFETNWFSNQGSIGKYDTIASRMGRTSDFSYFTKVGGFNTNNEDDFKLVEQLKQRLALNKLVEKRGRLFVLHLMGSHAPFCDRITAKEKQLTFMNEDMCCYVNSILKTDKLIENVVDALKSTGQSYSLIYFSDHGLHHIDKTDKQKLTLDYGEEFKSNYAVPFVKISSDDTERLMVNTKRSAFNFMYGFSQWLGIRSAELDQNYDFFSNKDDEHIKVFNFKENVEFEQLKEDVIPEFNTTISN
;
A
#
# COMPACT_ATOMS: atom_id res chain seq x y z
N MET A 1 71.11 19.49 -35.48
CA MET A 1 70.81 18.13 -36.00
C MET A 1 69.72 17.51 -35.15
N ILE A 2 68.45 17.66 -35.54
CA ILE A 2 67.31 17.15 -34.80
C ILE A 2 67.09 15.73 -35.25
N ARG A 3 67.30 14.73 -34.36
CA ARG A 3 67.02 13.34 -34.61
C ARG A 3 65.47 13.10 -34.50
N LEU A 4 64.81 12.95 -35.64
CA LEU A 4 63.42 12.46 -35.71
C LEU A 4 63.38 11.04 -35.17
N LYS A 5 62.65 10.85 -34.06
CA LYS A 5 62.32 9.51 -33.54
C LYS A 5 61.51 8.76 -34.59
N LYS A 6 62.07 7.65 -35.15
CA LYS A 6 61.33 6.72 -36.00
C LYS A 6 60.16 6.17 -35.20
N TYR A 7 58.94 6.50 -35.58
CA TYR A 7 57.73 5.86 -35.10
C TYR A 7 57.75 4.40 -35.57
N ASN A 8 58.04 3.46 -34.67
CA ASN A 8 57.89 2.03 -34.96
C ASN A 8 56.44 1.74 -35.20
N LYS A 9 56.06 1.12 -36.32
CA LYS A 9 54.70 0.62 -36.58
C LYS A 9 54.35 -0.37 -35.47
N PRO A 10 53.16 -0.26 -34.84
CA PRO A 10 52.77 -1.17 -33.78
C PRO A 10 52.76 -2.62 -34.28
N SER A 11 53.20 -3.55 -33.43
CA SER A 11 53.23 -4.95 -33.75
C SER A 11 51.82 -5.50 -34.05
N PRO A 12 51.68 -6.60 -34.81
CA PRO A 12 50.37 -7.22 -35.04
C PRO A 12 49.67 -7.60 -33.73
N TYR A 13 50.40 -7.93 -32.67
CA TYR A 13 49.90 -8.22 -31.33
C TYR A 13 49.34 -6.97 -30.67
N ASP A 14 49.98 -5.85 -30.77
CA ASP A 14 49.49 -4.55 -30.22
C ASP A 14 48.24 -4.06 -30.96
N LYS A 15 48.16 -4.31 -32.27
CA LYS A 15 46.97 -4.01 -33.06
C LYS A 15 45.77 -4.84 -32.63
N ARG A 16 45.95 -6.16 -32.38
CA ARG A 16 44.88 -7.08 -31.90
C ARG A 16 44.41 -6.67 -30.51
N LYS A 17 45.30 -6.37 -29.57
CA LYS A 17 44.94 -5.88 -28.24
C LYS A 17 44.14 -4.57 -28.33
N ARG A 18 44.59 -3.63 -29.13
CA ARG A 18 43.88 -2.36 -29.32
C ARG A 18 42.46 -2.58 -29.90
N GLN A 19 42.33 -3.46 -30.88
CA GLN A 19 41.02 -3.82 -31.43
C GLN A 19 40.13 -4.48 -30.37
N LEU A 20 40.69 -5.38 -29.55
CA LEU A 20 39.92 -6.02 -28.44
C LEU A 20 39.44 -4.96 -27.45
N TYR A 21 40.29 -4.01 -27.02
CA TYR A 21 39.84 -2.95 -26.10
C TYR A 21 38.80 -2.04 -26.73
N ILE A 22 38.91 -1.73 -28.03
CA ILE A 22 37.89 -0.92 -28.74
C ILE A 22 36.55 -1.66 -28.74
N VAL A 23 36.55 -2.97 -29.05
CA VAL A 23 35.33 -3.79 -29.07
C VAL A 23 34.74 -3.88 -27.67
N LEU A 24 35.55 -4.16 -26.65
CA LEU A 24 35.07 -4.25 -25.26
C LEU A 24 34.48 -2.92 -24.76
N SER A 25 35.16 -1.80 -25.08
CA SER A 25 34.66 -0.48 -24.72
C SER A 25 33.38 -0.10 -25.47
N ALA A 26 33.30 -0.43 -26.77
CA ALA A 26 32.06 -0.23 -27.55
C ALA A 26 30.89 -1.05 -27.05
N THR A 27 31.15 -2.33 -26.71
CA THR A 27 30.12 -3.22 -26.12
C THR A 27 29.67 -2.67 -24.77
N PHE A 28 30.59 -2.24 -23.92
CA PHE A 28 30.28 -1.66 -22.62
C PHE A 28 29.43 -0.38 -22.75
N ILE A 29 29.83 0.55 -23.64
CA ILE A 29 29.08 1.78 -23.90
C ILE A 29 27.71 1.45 -24.49
N PHE A 30 27.62 0.50 -25.42
CA PHE A 30 26.35 0.05 -25.99
C PHE A 30 25.43 -0.49 -24.91
N THR A 31 25.93 -1.36 -24.02
CA THR A 31 25.13 -1.92 -22.92
C THR A 31 24.63 -0.83 -21.96
N LEU A 32 25.48 0.17 -21.67
CA LEU A 32 25.08 1.30 -20.81
C LEU A 32 24.03 2.21 -21.45
N LEU A 33 24.06 2.38 -22.76
CA LEU A 33 23.15 3.30 -23.48
C LEU A 33 21.89 2.58 -24.00
N PHE A 34 21.98 1.28 -24.27
CA PHE A 34 20.88 0.51 -24.89
C PHE A 34 19.66 0.44 -24.00
N GLU A 35 19.81 0.09 -22.74
CA GLU A 35 18.69 -0.05 -21.82
C GLU A 35 17.99 1.28 -21.48
N PRO A 36 18.71 2.39 -21.19
CA PRO A 36 18.06 3.69 -21.08
C PRO A 36 17.31 4.09 -22.35
N THR A 37 17.97 3.91 -23.51
CA THR A 37 17.35 4.27 -24.80
C THR A 37 16.11 3.44 -25.06
N ARG A 38 16.16 2.12 -24.82
CA ARG A 38 15.02 1.22 -24.94
C ARG A 38 13.91 1.62 -23.97
N PHE A 39 14.25 1.96 -22.74
CA PHE A 39 13.30 2.40 -21.72
C PHE A 39 12.58 3.68 -22.15
N TYR A 40 13.32 4.72 -22.55
CA TYR A 40 12.74 6.00 -22.98
C TYR A 40 11.98 5.90 -24.32
N LEU A 41 12.44 5.08 -25.27
CA LEU A 41 11.77 4.88 -26.55
C LEU A 41 10.58 3.93 -26.45
N GLY A 42 10.59 2.99 -25.51
CA GLY A 42 9.49 2.03 -25.26
C GLY A 42 8.41 2.54 -24.32
N SER A 43 8.69 3.56 -23.53
CA SER A 43 7.76 4.14 -22.55
C SER A 43 7.05 5.34 -23.13
N TYR A 44 6.03 5.11 -23.95
CA TYR A 44 5.07 6.16 -24.32
C TYR A 44 4.02 6.34 -23.20
N VAL A 45 4.46 6.43 -21.96
CA VAL A 45 3.56 6.67 -20.82
C VAL A 45 4.18 7.77 -19.98
N ALA A 46 3.58 8.95 -20.12
CA ALA A 46 3.82 10.10 -19.26
C ALA A 46 3.22 9.81 -17.86
N GLU A 47 3.91 9.04 -17.04
CA GLU A 47 3.68 9.01 -15.60
C GLU A 47 4.97 9.35 -14.87
N GLU A 48 4.86 10.33 -13.97
CA GLU A 48 5.94 10.97 -13.19
C GLU A 48 6.77 10.00 -12.32
N ASP A 49 6.44 8.70 -12.27
CA ASP A 49 7.05 7.72 -11.36
C ASP A 49 8.00 6.72 -12.07
N ARG A 50 8.33 6.91 -13.35
CA ARG A 50 9.21 6.03 -14.12
C ARG A 50 10.43 6.76 -14.67
N ASP A 51 11.36 7.07 -13.80
CA ASP A 51 12.69 7.49 -14.24
C ASP A 51 13.62 6.28 -14.32
N TRP A 52 14.21 6.05 -15.52
CA TRP A 52 15.33 5.15 -15.62
C TRP A 52 16.53 5.75 -14.89
N THR A 53 17.08 5.00 -13.94
CA THR A 53 18.29 5.39 -13.22
C THR A 53 19.40 4.37 -13.50
N LEU A 54 20.64 4.70 -13.17
CA LEU A 54 21.75 3.77 -13.21
C LEU A 54 21.54 2.53 -12.31
N ALA A 55 20.63 2.61 -11.36
CA ALA A 55 20.20 1.48 -10.52
C ALA A 55 19.49 0.37 -11.34
N ASN A 56 18.92 0.71 -12.49
CA ASN A 56 18.28 -0.22 -13.43
C ASN A 56 19.29 -0.78 -14.47
N SER A 57 20.59 -0.49 -14.33
CA SER A 57 21.62 -0.97 -15.25
C SER A 57 21.73 -2.50 -15.23
N PRO A 58 21.83 -3.17 -16.38
CA PRO A 58 22.09 -4.61 -16.48
C PRO A 58 23.51 -4.98 -16.01
N VAL A 59 24.39 -4.01 -15.80
CA VAL A 59 25.73 -4.22 -15.27
C VAL A 59 25.68 -4.21 -13.74
N ASN A 60 25.74 -5.37 -13.11
CA ASN A 60 25.54 -5.55 -11.66
C ASN A 60 26.38 -4.61 -10.78
N ILE A 61 27.64 -4.34 -11.15
CA ILE A 61 28.49 -3.44 -10.36
C ILE A 61 28.01 -1.98 -10.46
N VAL A 62 27.50 -1.58 -11.61
CA VAL A 62 26.94 -0.23 -11.81
C VAL A 62 25.66 -0.08 -11.05
N SER A 63 24.74 -1.05 -11.18
CA SER A 63 23.46 -1.02 -10.45
C SER A 63 23.67 -1.07 -8.93
N PHE A 64 24.66 -1.82 -8.44
CA PHE A 64 24.99 -1.89 -7.02
C PHE A 64 25.40 -0.51 -6.46
N TYR A 65 26.37 0.15 -7.07
CA TYR A 65 26.80 1.47 -6.61
C TYR A 65 25.76 2.56 -6.84
N ALA A 66 25.01 2.48 -7.93
CA ALA A 66 23.90 3.39 -8.18
C ALA A 66 22.78 3.24 -7.13
N ASN A 67 22.41 2.01 -6.76
CA ASN A 67 21.44 1.78 -5.69
C ASN A 67 21.90 2.30 -4.33
N ILE A 68 23.22 2.20 -4.01
CA ILE A 68 23.77 2.80 -2.79
C ILE A 68 23.67 4.33 -2.86
N TYR A 69 24.07 4.94 -3.97
CA TYR A 69 24.00 6.39 -4.16
C TYR A 69 22.55 6.89 -4.09
N ASP A 70 21.63 6.25 -4.80
CA ASP A 70 20.21 6.58 -4.80
C ASP A 70 19.62 6.44 -3.40
N SER A 71 19.94 5.36 -2.69
CA SER A 71 19.45 5.13 -1.31
C SER A 71 19.91 6.23 -0.36
N ILE A 72 21.18 6.63 -0.44
CA ILE A 72 21.74 7.71 0.39
C ILE A 72 21.11 9.05 0.01
N THR A 73 20.98 9.33 -1.28
CA THR A 73 20.40 10.58 -1.78
C THR A 73 18.93 10.71 -1.40
N HIS A 74 18.16 9.65 -1.59
CA HIS A 74 16.74 9.57 -1.16
C HIS A 74 16.60 9.75 0.35
N TYR A 75 17.45 9.10 1.16
CA TYR A 75 17.44 9.29 2.60
C TYR A 75 17.63 10.76 3.02
N TYR A 76 18.59 11.46 2.43
CA TYR A 76 18.83 12.87 2.74
C TYR A 76 17.71 13.77 2.19
N GLN A 77 17.18 13.49 1.01
CA GLN A 77 16.06 14.24 0.44
C GLN A 77 14.80 14.05 1.30
N GLU A 78 14.45 12.82 1.68
CA GLU A 78 13.34 12.54 2.58
C GLU A 78 13.49 13.24 3.93
N LYS A 79 14.70 13.19 4.50
CA LYS A 79 14.97 13.88 5.77
C LYS A 79 14.76 15.38 5.65
N GLN A 80 15.18 16.01 4.54
CA GLN A 80 14.96 17.44 4.31
C GLN A 80 13.48 17.76 4.07
N GLU A 81 12.80 16.98 3.25
CA GLU A 81 11.37 17.15 2.97
C GLU A 81 10.51 16.99 4.23
N LEU A 82 10.84 16.01 5.08
CA LEU A 82 10.15 15.81 6.37
C LEU A 82 10.32 17.00 7.31
N LEU A 83 11.50 17.60 7.37
CA LEU A 83 11.74 18.82 8.15
C LEU A 83 10.91 20.00 7.61
N VAL A 84 10.78 20.10 6.29
CA VAL A 84 10.00 21.18 5.64
C VAL A 84 8.49 20.97 5.83
N VAL A 85 7.98 19.73 5.68
CA VAL A 85 6.54 19.44 5.81
C VAL A 85 6.06 19.54 7.25
N SER A 86 6.86 19.17 8.23
CA SER A 86 6.49 19.25 9.64
C SER A 86 6.35 20.69 10.16
N THR A 87 6.93 21.66 9.48
CA THR A 87 6.91 23.08 9.87
C THR A 87 5.93 23.95 9.06
N LYS A 88 5.40 23.43 7.94
CA LYS A 88 4.44 24.17 7.11
C LYS A 88 3.01 24.03 7.66
N PRO A 89 2.22 25.10 7.61
CA PRO A 89 0.79 25.00 7.88
C PRO A 89 0.13 24.05 6.86
N SER A 90 -0.99 23.43 7.26
CA SER A 90 -1.77 22.58 6.35
C SER A 90 -2.11 23.34 5.05
N PRO A 91 -1.92 22.75 3.87
CA PRO A 91 -2.22 23.40 2.60
C PRO A 91 -3.73 23.44 2.31
N TRP A 92 -4.54 22.69 3.08
CA TRP A 92 -5.97 22.54 2.85
C TRP A 92 -6.75 23.79 3.23
N GLN A 93 -7.65 24.22 2.36
CA GLN A 93 -8.61 25.28 2.63
C GLN A 93 -9.87 24.66 3.25
N ILE A 94 -9.83 24.43 4.56
CA ILE A 94 -10.93 23.83 5.31
C ILE A 94 -12.07 24.84 5.42
N THR A 95 -13.26 24.47 4.96
CA THR A 95 -14.46 25.32 4.96
C THR A 95 -15.45 24.93 6.06
N GLN A 96 -15.47 23.65 6.50
CA GLN A 96 -16.36 23.14 7.53
C GLN A 96 -15.73 21.94 8.25
N VAL A 97 -15.98 21.83 9.58
CA VAL A 97 -15.54 20.68 10.39
C VAL A 97 -16.66 20.32 11.37
N GLU A 98 -17.32 19.19 11.12
CA GLU A 98 -18.43 18.67 11.92
C GLU A 98 -18.27 17.16 12.16
N PRO A 99 -17.33 16.76 13.03
CA PRO A 99 -17.09 15.34 13.31
C PRO A 99 -18.28 14.77 14.10
N ARG A 100 -18.68 13.56 13.71
CA ARG A 100 -19.77 12.83 14.36
C ARG A 100 -19.29 12.01 15.57
N TYR A 101 -18.00 11.65 15.60
CA TYR A 101 -17.44 10.76 16.62
C TYR A 101 -16.21 11.39 17.28
N ASP A 102 -15.91 10.92 18.50
CA ASP A 102 -14.71 11.33 19.24
C ASP A 102 -13.44 10.66 18.69
N ASN A 103 -13.57 9.39 18.26
CA ASN A 103 -12.45 8.56 17.80
C ASN A 103 -12.73 7.98 16.42
N TYR A 104 -11.77 8.17 15.53
CA TYR A 104 -11.76 7.60 14.19
C TYR A 104 -10.55 6.69 14.06
N VAL A 105 -10.76 5.44 13.61
CA VAL A 105 -9.69 4.48 13.39
C VAL A 105 -9.69 4.04 11.94
N LEU A 106 -8.61 4.28 11.22
CA LEU A 106 -8.38 3.77 9.88
C LEU A 106 -7.42 2.60 9.96
N ILE A 107 -7.88 1.38 9.66
CA ILE A 107 -7.04 0.19 9.54
C ILE A 107 -6.75 -0.03 8.06
N ILE A 108 -5.49 0.12 7.68
CA ILE A 108 -4.99 -0.19 6.35
C ILE A 108 -4.43 -1.61 6.41
N GLY A 109 -5.16 -2.57 5.84
CA GLY A 109 -4.73 -3.94 5.67
C GLY A 109 -3.75 -4.07 4.50
N GLU A 110 -3.17 -5.25 4.34
CA GLU A 110 -2.14 -5.57 3.38
C GLU A 110 -2.47 -6.89 2.70
N SER A 111 -2.47 -6.90 1.35
CA SER A 111 -2.53 -8.10 0.51
C SER A 111 -3.77 -8.99 0.71
N ALA A 112 -4.89 -8.46 1.26
CA ALA A 112 -6.09 -9.26 1.52
C ALA A 112 -7.06 -9.24 0.33
N ARG A 113 -7.22 -10.39 -0.32
CA ARG A 113 -8.25 -10.60 -1.35
C ARG A 113 -9.62 -10.69 -0.70
N ARG A 114 -10.59 -9.95 -1.25
CA ARG A 114 -11.97 -9.93 -0.76
C ARG A 114 -12.63 -11.30 -0.74
N ASP A 115 -12.41 -12.12 -1.77
CA ASP A 115 -13.03 -13.43 -1.95
C ASP A 115 -12.49 -14.53 -1.01
N TYR A 116 -11.51 -14.23 -0.17
CA TYR A 116 -11.05 -15.08 0.93
C TYR A 116 -11.60 -14.70 2.30
N LEU A 117 -12.47 -13.69 2.38
CA LEU A 117 -13.16 -13.32 3.62
C LEU A 117 -14.55 -13.94 3.65
N ALA A 118 -14.89 -14.66 4.73
CA ALA A 118 -16.19 -15.30 4.91
C ALA A 118 -17.33 -14.28 4.81
N THR A 119 -17.11 -13.06 5.29
CA THR A 119 -18.06 -11.95 5.20
C THR A 119 -18.48 -11.60 3.77
N TYR A 120 -17.70 -12.01 2.77
CA TYR A 120 -18.00 -11.85 1.33
C TYR A 120 -18.29 -13.19 0.63
N GLY A 121 -18.49 -14.29 1.39
CA GLY A 121 -18.95 -15.57 0.87
C GLY A 121 -17.86 -16.65 0.78
N PHE A 122 -16.67 -16.47 1.34
CA PHE A 122 -15.70 -17.56 1.45
C PHE A 122 -16.19 -18.68 2.34
N THR A 123 -15.91 -19.93 2.00
CA THR A 123 -16.46 -21.09 2.66
C THR A 123 -15.89 -21.37 4.05
N LEU A 124 -14.64 -20.96 4.32
CA LEU A 124 -14.04 -21.09 5.65
C LEU A 124 -14.33 -19.85 6.51
N PRO A 125 -14.47 -20.01 7.84
CA PRO A 125 -14.79 -18.92 8.76
C PRO A 125 -13.56 -18.02 9.02
N THR A 126 -13.11 -17.31 8.01
CA THR A 126 -11.94 -16.42 8.08
C THR A 126 -12.24 -15.08 8.72
N THR A 127 -13.52 -14.71 8.85
CA THR A 127 -13.94 -13.41 9.40
C THR A 127 -15.10 -13.51 10.39
N PRO A 128 -15.00 -14.34 11.48
CA PRO A 128 -16.10 -14.58 12.40
C PRO A 128 -16.57 -13.31 13.15
N PHE A 129 -15.72 -12.31 13.34
CA PHE A 129 -16.11 -11.03 13.90
C PHE A 129 -16.88 -10.19 12.89
N LEU A 130 -16.36 -10.00 11.68
CA LEU A 130 -17.04 -9.21 10.64
C LEU A 130 -18.36 -9.85 10.19
N ASP A 131 -18.52 -11.17 10.29
CA ASP A 131 -19.75 -11.87 9.92
C ASP A 131 -20.94 -11.51 10.84
N ARG A 132 -20.68 -11.16 12.10
CA ARG A 132 -21.71 -10.83 13.10
C ARG A 132 -21.81 -9.36 13.48
N THR A 133 -20.87 -8.53 12.98
CA THR A 133 -20.79 -7.12 13.37
C THR A 133 -21.76 -6.27 12.55
N ASN A 134 -22.48 -5.36 13.23
CA ASN A 134 -23.20 -4.28 12.57
C ASN A 134 -22.22 -3.30 11.94
N GLY A 135 -22.64 -2.67 10.85
CA GLY A 135 -21.81 -1.72 10.11
C GLY A 135 -22.06 -1.77 8.61
N TYR A 136 -21.39 -0.91 7.90
CA TYR A 136 -21.42 -0.82 6.44
C TYR A 136 -20.31 -1.68 5.84
N ILE A 137 -20.67 -2.67 5.02
CA ILE A 137 -19.77 -3.63 4.38
C ILE A 137 -19.96 -3.51 2.87
N ASN A 138 -18.94 -3.08 2.14
CA ASN A 138 -19.01 -2.92 0.70
C ASN A 138 -18.23 -4.03 -0.03
N ALA A 139 -18.95 -4.83 -0.81
CA ALA A 139 -18.38 -5.85 -1.68
C ALA A 139 -17.94 -5.31 -3.05
N GLY A 140 -18.17 -4.04 -3.35
CA GLY A 140 -17.80 -3.38 -4.61
C GLY A 140 -16.57 -2.47 -4.53
N TYR A 141 -15.82 -2.46 -3.43
CA TYR A 141 -14.64 -1.60 -3.30
C TYR A 141 -13.45 -2.16 -4.09
N ILE A 142 -12.76 -1.27 -4.82
CA ILE A 142 -11.71 -1.61 -5.77
C ILE A 142 -10.49 -0.74 -5.46
N ALA A 143 -9.37 -1.39 -5.10
CA ALA A 143 -8.08 -0.76 -4.86
C ALA A 143 -7.57 -0.02 -6.11
N SER A 144 -6.79 1.03 -5.92
CA SER A 144 -6.32 1.88 -7.02
C SER A 144 -5.14 1.29 -7.78
N ALA A 145 -4.36 0.41 -7.15
CA ALA A 145 -3.18 -0.23 -7.73
C ALA A 145 -2.92 -1.59 -7.05
N PRO A 146 -2.10 -2.48 -7.66
CA PRO A 146 -1.91 -3.85 -7.18
C PRO A 146 -0.68 -4.00 -6.27
N ALA A 147 -0.17 -2.92 -5.71
CA ALA A 147 0.94 -2.91 -4.75
C ALA A 147 0.85 -1.70 -3.83
N THR A 148 1.31 -1.87 -2.59
CA THR A 148 1.16 -0.94 -1.46
C THR A 148 1.55 0.48 -1.80
N TYR A 149 2.78 0.70 -2.33
CA TYR A 149 3.27 2.04 -2.66
C TYR A 149 2.31 2.80 -3.57
N HIS A 150 1.95 2.20 -4.71
CA HIS A 150 1.08 2.84 -5.70
C HIS A 150 -0.36 2.97 -5.21
N SER A 151 -0.86 1.96 -4.49
CA SER A 151 -2.22 1.99 -3.97
C SER A 151 -2.39 3.08 -2.93
N LEU A 152 -1.51 3.18 -1.94
CA LEU A 152 -1.58 4.22 -0.91
C LEU A 152 -1.35 5.62 -1.49
N LEU A 153 -0.43 5.73 -2.46
CA LEU A 153 -0.19 7.00 -3.15
C LEU A 153 -1.42 7.52 -3.89
N LYS A 154 -2.20 6.63 -4.47
CA LYS A 154 -3.36 7.01 -5.30
C LYS A 154 -4.67 7.12 -4.50
N SER A 155 -4.74 6.52 -3.30
CA SER A 155 -5.91 6.53 -2.43
C SER A 155 -5.82 7.53 -1.28
N LEU A 156 -4.64 7.72 -0.68
CA LEU A 156 -4.47 8.52 0.54
C LEU A 156 -3.90 9.92 0.29
N TYR A 157 -3.57 10.24 -0.95
CA TYR A 157 -3.16 11.57 -1.39
C TYR A 157 -4.15 12.13 -2.41
N LEU A 158 -4.33 13.44 -2.38
CA LEU A 158 -5.19 14.11 -3.35
C LEU A 158 -4.61 13.98 -4.76
N LYS A 159 -5.44 13.49 -5.69
CA LYS A 159 -5.08 13.50 -7.11
C LYS A 159 -5.07 14.95 -7.61
N GLN A 160 -3.93 15.39 -8.10
CA GLN A 160 -3.77 16.72 -8.71
C GLN A 160 -3.42 16.59 -10.19
N THR A 161 -3.74 17.63 -10.96
CA THR A 161 -3.29 17.80 -12.33
C THR A 161 -1.91 18.48 -12.31
N GLY A 162 -0.90 17.88 -12.95
CA GLY A 162 0.47 18.39 -12.95
C GLY A 162 1.36 17.73 -11.88
N LYS A 163 2.36 18.46 -11.39
CA LYS A 163 3.28 17.95 -10.37
C LYS A 163 2.55 17.66 -9.08
N ARG A 164 2.70 16.43 -8.55
CA ARG A 164 2.06 16.00 -7.30
C ARG A 164 2.59 16.80 -6.11
N ASP A 165 1.68 17.33 -5.29
CA ASP A 165 2.04 17.92 -4.00
C ASP A 165 1.69 16.92 -2.88
N TYR A 166 2.70 16.29 -2.33
CA TYR A 166 2.58 15.31 -1.23
C TYR A 166 2.09 15.91 0.09
N ALA A 167 1.96 17.24 0.17
CA ALA A 167 1.37 17.88 1.33
C ALA A 167 -0.16 17.69 1.41
N TYR A 168 -0.83 17.34 0.30
CA TYR A 168 -2.27 17.06 0.29
C TYR A 168 -2.54 15.55 0.53
N ASN A 169 -2.62 15.16 1.80
CA ASN A 169 -2.88 13.76 2.20
C ASN A 169 -3.84 13.70 3.40
N ILE A 170 -4.26 12.47 3.76
CA ILE A 170 -5.23 12.23 4.85
C ILE A 170 -4.79 12.82 6.19
N ILE A 171 -3.50 12.78 6.51
CA ILE A 171 -2.98 13.29 7.80
C ILE A 171 -3.00 14.82 7.82
N THR A 172 -2.52 15.46 6.76
CA THR A 172 -2.53 16.93 6.69
C THR A 172 -3.95 17.50 6.60
N LEU A 173 -4.90 16.77 5.99
CA LEU A 173 -6.32 17.12 6.00
C LEU A 173 -6.88 17.08 7.43
N ALA A 174 -6.67 15.99 8.16
CA ALA A 174 -7.15 15.85 9.54
C ALA A 174 -6.48 16.88 10.48
N LYS A 175 -5.18 17.13 10.35
CA LYS A 175 -4.47 18.18 11.12
C LYS A 175 -5.00 19.58 10.80
N GLY A 176 -5.24 19.89 9.53
CA GLY A 176 -5.84 21.15 9.10
C GLY A 176 -7.23 21.38 9.71
N ALA A 177 -7.98 20.32 9.93
CA ALA A 177 -9.28 20.33 10.60
C ALA A 177 -9.21 20.24 12.14
N ASN A 178 -8.01 20.37 12.73
CA ASN A 178 -7.75 20.33 14.18
C ASN A 178 -8.06 18.98 14.85
N PHE A 179 -7.84 17.84 14.14
CA PHE A 179 -7.81 16.52 14.77
C PHE A 179 -6.44 16.25 15.40
N GLU A 180 -6.41 15.46 16.48
CA GLU A 180 -5.18 14.78 16.93
C GLU A 180 -4.92 13.61 16.00
N THR A 181 -3.72 13.51 15.42
CA THR A 181 -3.37 12.48 14.45
C THR A 181 -2.34 11.52 15.02
N ASN A 182 -2.63 10.21 14.93
CA ASN A 182 -1.79 9.13 15.43
C ASN A 182 -1.58 8.11 14.31
N TRP A 183 -0.32 7.74 14.03
CA TRP A 183 0.05 6.76 13.01
C TRP A 183 0.83 5.62 13.63
N PHE A 184 0.31 4.40 13.51
CA PHE A 184 0.97 3.18 13.97
C PHE A 184 1.19 2.27 12.78
N SER A 185 2.44 1.87 12.52
CA SER A 185 2.77 1.07 11.36
C SER A 185 3.63 -0.14 11.72
N ASN A 186 3.26 -1.29 11.20
CA ASN A 186 4.07 -2.50 11.19
C ASN A 186 4.87 -2.65 9.89
N GLN A 187 4.84 -1.64 9.02
CA GLN A 187 5.68 -1.50 7.84
C GLN A 187 6.93 -0.68 8.17
N GLY A 188 7.86 -0.57 7.20
CA GLY A 188 9.11 0.15 7.41
C GLY A 188 8.93 1.66 7.61
N SER A 189 9.81 2.25 8.41
CA SER A 189 9.86 3.71 8.58
C SER A 189 10.80 4.40 7.61
N ILE A 190 11.70 3.66 6.97
CA ILE A 190 12.68 4.13 6.00
C ILE A 190 12.86 3.03 4.96
N GLY A 191 12.49 3.28 3.70
CA GLY A 191 12.66 2.32 2.62
C GLY A 191 12.06 2.85 1.33
N LYS A 192 12.61 2.43 0.20
CA LYS A 192 12.16 2.88 -1.14
C LYS A 192 10.64 2.69 -1.35
N TYR A 193 10.08 1.60 -0.81
CA TYR A 193 8.67 1.26 -0.95
C TYR A 193 7.80 1.70 0.23
N ASP A 194 8.41 2.08 1.35
CA ASP A 194 7.72 2.54 2.57
C ASP A 194 7.50 4.06 2.60
N THR A 195 8.15 4.79 1.70
CA THR A 195 8.25 6.26 1.69
C THR A 195 6.90 6.97 1.80
N ILE A 196 5.88 6.49 1.09
CA ILE A 196 4.55 7.14 1.04
C ILE A 196 3.84 7.04 2.38
N ALA A 197 3.79 5.84 2.97
CA ALA A 197 3.16 5.61 4.27
C ALA A 197 3.98 6.25 5.40
N SER A 198 5.30 6.10 5.38
CA SER A 198 6.19 6.66 6.40
C SER A 198 6.17 8.18 6.42
N ARG A 199 6.04 8.84 5.26
CA ARG A 199 5.89 10.31 5.15
C ARG A 199 4.63 10.79 5.88
N MET A 200 3.47 10.15 5.64
CA MET A 200 2.25 10.46 6.37
C MET A 200 2.41 10.24 7.88
N GLY A 201 2.96 9.08 8.25
CA GLY A 201 3.18 8.75 9.65
C GLY A 201 4.06 9.77 10.38
N ARG A 202 5.15 10.20 9.75
CA ARG A 202 6.07 11.20 10.36
C ARG A 202 5.48 12.61 10.46
N THR A 203 4.45 12.94 9.67
CA THR A 203 3.75 14.22 9.78
C THR A 203 2.61 14.21 10.80
N SER A 204 2.25 13.04 11.34
CA SER A 204 1.27 12.89 12.42
C SER A 204 1.77 13.52 13.73
N ASP A 205 0.86 13.85 14.64
CA ASP A 205 1.21 14.40 15.96
C ASP A 205 1.92 13.33 16.80
N PHE A 206 1.56 12.05 16.61
CA PHE A 206 2.27 10.91 17.19
C PHE A 206 2.45 9.81 16.15
N SER A 207 3.64 9.23 16.08
CA SER A 207 3.92 8.09 15.21
C SER A 207 4.67 6.99 15.94
N TYR A 208 4.34 5.73 15.59
CA TYR A 208 5.01 4.54 16.06
C TYR A 208 5.24 3.60 14.90
N PHE A 209 6.47 3.17 14.70
CA PHE A 209 6.86 2.18 13.70
C PHE A 209 7.52 1.01 14.40
N THR A 210 7.08 -0.21 14.12
CA THR A 210 7.72 -1.42 14.69
C THR A 210 9.09 -1.67 14.08
N LYS A 211 9.36 -1.13 12.88
CA LYS A 211 10.58 -1.33 12.09
C LYS A 211 11.22 0.00 11.76
N VAL A 212 12.51 0.13 12.08
CA VAL A 212 13.30 1.32 11.73
C VAL A 212 13.76 1.27 10.28
N GLY A 213 14.02 0.08 9.72
CA GLY A 213 14.39 -0.15 8.32
C GLY A 213 13.19 -0.35 7.40
N GLY A 214 13.42 -0.98 6.23
CA GLY A 214 12.38 -1.35 5.30
C GLY A 214 11.44 -2.45 5.85
N PHE A 215 10.35 -2.70 5.14
CA PHE A 215 9.26 -3.60 5.56
C PHE A 215 9.72 -5.03 5.91
N ASN A 216 10.81 -5.51 5.33
CA ASN A 216 11.32 -6.87 5.49
C ASN A 216 12.44 -7.02 6.54
N THR A 217 12.73 -6.00 7.36
CA THR A 217 13.85 -6.06 8.30
C THR A 217 13.58 -6.93 9.53
N ASN A 218 12.34 -6.99 10.02
CA ASN A 218 11.93 -7.80 11.17
C ASN A 218 10.49 -8.29 10.99
N ASN A 219 10.18 -9.50 11.49
CA ASN A 219 8.81 -9.98 11.60
C ASN A 219 8.23 -9.56 12.95
N GLU A 220 7.41 -8.53 12.94
CA GLU A 220 6.71 -8.02 14.11
C GLU A 220 5.22 -8.29 13.98
N ASP A 221 4.56 -8.46 15.14
CA ASP A 221 3.13 -8.76 15.19
C ASP A 221 2.30 -7.47 15.08
N ASP A 222 1.28 -7.48 14.22
CA ASP A 222 0.34 -6.36 14.06
C ASP A 222 -0.40 -6.00 15.35
N PHE A 223 -0.55 -6.93 16.29
CA PHE A 223 -1.17 -6.65 17.60
C PHE A 223 -0.39 -5.63 18.44
N LYS A 224 0.89 -5.39 18.15
CA LYS A 224 1.65 -4.27 18.75
C LYS A 224 1.01 -2.91 18.45
N LEU A 225 0.35 -2.77 17.29
CA LEU A 225 -0.35 -1.54 16.93
C LEU A 225 -1.62 -1.35 17.78
N VAL A 226 -2.30 -2.45 18.14
CA VAL A 226 -3.45 -2.42 19.06
C VAL A 226 -3.02 -2.01 20.45
N GLU A 227 -1.86 -2.46 20.91
CA GLU A 227 -1.28 -2.04 22.20
C GLU A 227 -1.01 -0.53 22.23
N GLN A 228 -0.43 0.01 21.15
CA GLN A 228 -0.22 1.46 21.00
C GLN A 228 -1.53 2.24 20.97
N LEU A 229 -2.53 1.72 20.27
CA LEU A 229 -3.88 2.32 20.25
C LEU A 229 -4.46 2.40 21.68
N LYS A 230 -4.43 1.29 22.45
CA LYS A 230 -4.92 1.24 23.83
C LYS A 230 -4.20 2.25 24.73
N GLN A 231 -2.87 2.35 24.61
CA GLN A 231 -2.09 3.32 25.37
C GLN A 231 -2.49 4.77 25.04
N ARG A 232 -2.68 5.09 23.76
CA ARG A 232 -3.10 6.44 23.34
C ARG A 232 -4.55 6.77 23.75
N LEU A 233 -5.45 5.80 23.64
CA LEU A 233 -6.85 5.95 24.07
C LEU A 233 -6.91 6.26 25.59
N ALA A 234 -6.07 5.61 26.40
CA ALA A 234 -6.03 5.82 27.84
C ALA A 234 -5.58 7.23 28.26
N LEU A 235 -4.88 7.98 27.42
CA LEU A 235 -4.43 9.35 27.73
C LEU A 235 -5.56 10.36 27.84
N ASN A 236 -6.76 10.03 27.38
CA ASN A 236 -8.05 10.74 27.55
C ASN A 236 -7.99 12.28 27.40
N LYS A 237 -7.15 12.78 26.48
CA LYS A 237 -6.94 14.23 26.28
C LYS A 237 -7.51 14.70 24.94
N LEU A 238 -8.82 14.94 24.89
CA LEU A 238 -9.45 15.79 23.86
C LEU A 238 -9.44 17.26 24.26
N VAL A 239 -8.34 17.75 24.84
CA VAL A 239 -8.26 19.18 25.19
C VAL A 239 -8.06 19.97 23.91
N GLU A 240 -9.07 20.75 23.52
CA GLU A 240 -9.08 21.65 22.36
C GLU A 240 -9.02 21.00 20.96
N LYS A 241 -9.15 19.66 20.84
CA LYS A 241 -9.21 18.96 19.55
C LYS A 241 -10.65 18.63 19.14
N ARG A 242 -10.91 18.60 17.82
CA ARG A 242 -12.22 18.25 17.24
C ARG A 242 -12.52 16.75 17.30
N GLY A 243 -11.48 15.91 17.33
CA GLY A 243 -11.54 14.46 17.38
C GLY A 243 -10.14 13.86 17.33
N ARG A 244 -10.04 12.55 17.44
CA ARG A 244 -8.78 11.80 17.31
C ARG A 244 -8.83 10.87 16.11
N LEU A 245 -7.83 10.96 15.25
CA LEU A 245 -7.59 10.02 14.16
C LEU A 245 -6.45 9.09 14.53
N PHE A 246 -6.69 7.79 14.42
CA PHE A 246 -5.70 6.73 14.55
C PHE A 246 -5.60 5.98 13.23
N VAL A 247 -4.41 5.83 12.67
CA VAL A 247 -4.15 5.01 11.51
C VAL A 247 -3.32 3.82 11.94
N LEU A 248 -3.81 2.60 11.68
CA LEU A 248 -3.09 1.34 11.90
C LEU A 248 -2.74 0.75 10.53
N HIS A 249 -1.47 0.77 10.19
CA HIS A 249 -0.94 0.27 8.92
C HIS A 249 -0.30 -1.10 9.15
N LEU A 250 -1.00 -2.15 8.72
CA LEU A 250 -0.68 -3.54 9.04
C LEU A 250 0.39 -4.12 8.10
N MET A 251 0.98 -5.22 8.53
CA MET A 251 1.67 -6.20 7.69
C MET A 251 0.68 -7.22 7.11
N GLY A 252 -0.46 -7.41 7.77
CA GLY A 252 -1.62 -8.15 7.31
C GLY A 252 -1.32 -9.51 6.74
N SER A 253 -1.68 -9.71 5.46
CA SER A 253 -1.46 -10.96 4.71
C SER A 253 -0.31 -10.86 3.71
N HIS A 254 0.70 -10.00 3.97
CA HIS A 254 1.89 -9.88 3.11
C HIS A 254 2.71 -11.18 3.10
N ALA A 255 3.19 -11.58 1.93
CA ALA A 255 4.09 -12.74 1.78
C ALA A 255 5.46 -12.50 2.47
N PRO A 256 6.16 -13.55 2.96
CA PRO A 256 5.73 -14.94 3.10
C PRO A 256 4.59 -15.08 4.13
N PHE A 257 3.48 -15.72 3.75
CA PHE A 257 2.27 -15.74 4.59
C PHE A 257 2.48 -16.43 5.93
N CYS A 258 3.32 -17.46 5.99
CA CYS A 258 3.63 -18.19 7.23
C CYS A 258 4.43 -17.36 8.23
N ASP A 259 5.04 -16.26 7.81
CA ASP A 259 5.69 -15.31 8.71
C ASP A 259 4.67 -14.40 9.45
N ARG A 260 3.41 -14.39 8.99
CA ARG A 260 2.35 -13.55 9.55
C ARG A 260 1.64 -14.19 10.73
N ILE A 261 1.75 -15.51 10.88
CA ILE A 261 1.05 -16.28 11.90
C ILE A 261 2.01 -17.18 12.68
N THR A 262 1.64 -17.46 13.93
CA THR A 262 2.30 -18.48 14.76
C THR A 262 1.62 -19.83 14.59
N ALA A 263 2.26 -20.91 15.04
CA ALA A 263 1.65 -22.26 15.04
C ALA A 263 0.34 -22.32 15.82
N LYS A 264 0.16 -21.49 16.86
CA LYS A 264 -1.08 -21.43 17.66
C LYS A 264 -2.22 -20.71 16.94
N GLU A 265 -1.90 -19.80 16.03
CA GLU A 265 -2.86 -19.04 15.24
C GLU A 265 -3.32 -19.78 13.98
N LYS A 266 -2.69 -20.90 13.64
CA LYS A 266 -3.05 -21.76 12.52
C LYS A 266 -4.24 -22.64 12.89
N GLN A 267 -5.45 -22.10 12.78
CA GLN A 267 -6.69 -22.73 13.18
C GLN A 267 -7.47 -23.34 12.02
N LEU A 268 -7.31 -22.78 10.82
CA LEU A 268 -7.99 -23.23 9.61
C LEU A 268 -7.03 -24.04 8.74
N THR A 269 -7.52 -25.10 8.09
CA THR A 269 -6.78 -25.89 7.12
C THR A 269 -7.32 -25.60 5.72
N PHE A 270 -6.43 -25.28 4.77
CA PHE A 270 -6.83 -24.97 3.40
C PHE A 270 -5.71 -25.33 2.42
N MET A 271 -6.05 -26.13 1.42
CA MET A 271 -5.20 -26.56 0.29
C MET A 271 -3.82 -27.07 0.68
N ASN A 272 -2.80 -26.21 0.76
CA ASN A 272 -1.44 -26.50 1.13
C ASN A 272 -0.97 -25.60 2.27
N GLU A 273 0.31 -25.71 2.67
CA GLU A 273 0.86 -24.96 3.81
C GLU A 273 0.80 -23.44 3.61
N ASP A 274 1.16 -22.95 2.43
CA ASP A 274 1.21 -21.53 2.12
C ASP A 274 -0.19 -20.90 2.11
N MET A 275 -1.14 -21.57 1.43
CA MET A 275 -2.54 -21.15 1.41
C MET A 275 -3.21 -21.27 2.77
N CYS A 276 -2.80 -22.27 3.57
CA CYS A 276 -3.25 -22.41 4.94
C CYS A 276 -2.79 -21.20 5.80
N CYS A 277 -1.52 -20.78 5.65
CA CYS A 277 -1.01 -19.59 6.31
C CYS A 277 -1.75 -18.32 5.86
N TYR A 278 -2.06 -18.20 4.57
CA TYR A 278 -2.79 -17.05 4.03
C TYR A 278 -4.19 -16.90 4.64
N VAL A 279 -5.00 -17.96 4.66
CA VAL A 279 -6.37 -17.87 5.24
C VAL A 279 -6.34 -17.60 6.76
N ASN A 280 -5.32 -18.09 7.46
CA ASN A 280 -5.16 -17.82 8.89
C ASN A 280 -4.62 -16.38 9.16
N SER A 281 -3.88 -15.77 8.24
CA SER A 281 -3.50 -14.35 8.36
C SER A 281 -4.71 -13.42 8.22
N ILE A 282 -5.70 -13.79 7.38
CA ILE A 282 -6.99 -13.09 7.29
C ILE A 282 -7.78 -13.24 8.59
N LEU A 283 -7.87 -14.46 9.14
CA LEU A 283 -8.52 -14.71 10.44
C LEU A 283 -7.86 -13.89 11.56
N LYS A 284 -6.54 -13.79 11.56
CA LYS A 284 -5.78 -12.95 12.49
C LYS A 284 -6.12 -11.46 12.35
N THR A 285 -6.25 -10.97 11.12
CA THR A 285 -6.68 -9.59 10.86
C THR A 285 -8.10 -9.33 11.37
N ASP A 286 -9.04 -10.25 11.17
CA ASP A 286 -10.40 -10.16 11.72
C ASP A 286 -10.37 -10.06 13.25
N LYS A 287 -9.56 -10.87 13.90
CA LYS A 287 -9.37 -10.83 15.36
C LYS A 287 -8.74 -9.52 15.84
N LEU A 288 -7.82 -8.95 15.04
CA LEU A 288 -7.23 -7.65 15.32
C LEU A 288 -8.30 -6.55 15.26
N ILE A 289 -9.18 -6.57 14.25
CA ILE A 289 -10.27 -5.60 14.12
C ILE A 289 -11.22 -5.71 15.33
N GLU A 290 -11.57 -6.92 15.78
CA GLU A 290 -12.35 -7.14 17.00
C GLU A 290 -11.69 -6.47 18.22
N ASN A 291 -10.38 -6.70 18.43
CA ASN A 291 -9.65 -6.10 19.54
C ASN A 291 -9.57 -4.56 19.48
N VAL A 292 -9.51 -3.98 18.28
CA VAL A 292 -9.58 -2.52 18.09
C VAL A 292 -10.97 -2.01 18.51
N VAL A 293 -12.04 -2.66 18.04
CA VAL A 293 -13.41 -2.29 18.40
C VAL A 293 -13.67 -2.42 19.90
N ASP A 294 -13.16 -3.47 20.53
CA ASP A 294 -13.26 -3.66 21.99
C ASP A 294 -12.50 -2.58 22.77
N ALA A 295 -11.31 -2.21 22.28
CA ALA A 295 -10.54 -1.10 22.88
C ALA A 295 -11.30 0.23 22.77
N LEU A 296 -11.94 0.50 21.65
CA LEU A 296 -12.76 1.71 21.45
C LEU A 296 -14.00 1.70 22.36
N LYS A 297 -14.74 0.58 22.43
CA LYS A 297 -15.89 0.43 23.32
C LYS A 297 -15.52 0.65 24.78
N SER A 298 -14.36 0.18 25.21
CA SER A 298 -13.91 0.32 26.60
C SER A 298 -13.71 1.77 27.05
N THR A 299 -13.56 2.72 26.11
CA THR A 299 -13.44 4.16 26.44
C THR A 299 -14.76 4.81 26.82
N GLY A 300 -15.90 4.23 26.45
CA GLY A 300 -17.24 4.85 26.58
C GLY A 300 -17.46 6.05 25.64
N GLN A 301 -16.51 6.37 24.75
CA GLN A 301 -16.59 7.45 23.79
C GLN A 301 -17.17 6.96 22.46
N SER A 302 -17.75 7.88 21.67
CA SER A 302 -18.20 7.58 20.32
C SER A 302 -17.03 7.29 19.39
N TYR A 303 -17.22 6.33 18.45
CA TYR A 303 -16.17 5.96 17.51
C TYR A 303 -16.73 5.56 16.15
N SER A 304 -15.86 5.68 15.14
CA SER A 304 -16.05 5.04 13.84
C SER A 304 -14.72 4.46 13.34
N LEU A 305 -14.77 3.27 12.77
CA LEU A 305 -13.63 2.54 12.24
C LEU A 305 -13.87 2.25 10.76
N ILE A 306 -12.85 2.44 9.91
CA ILE A 306 -12.79 1.92 8.55
C ILE A 306 -11.65 0.92 8.45
N TYR A 307 -11.91 -0.24 7.84
CA TYR A 307 -10.92 -1.22 7.40
C TYR A 307 -11.02 -1.41 5.90
N PHE A 308 -9.89 -1.36 5.21
CA PHE A 308 -9.74 -1.83 3.83
C PHE A 308 -8.34 -2.44 3.65
N SER A 309 -8.18 -3.35 2.65
CA SER A 309 -6.85 -3.75 2.21
C SER A 309 -6.35 -2.83 1.10
N ASP A 310 -5.07 -2.55 1.10
CA ASP A 310 -4.42 -1.70 0.11
C ASP A 310 -4.46 -2.29 -1.30
N HIS A 311 -4.25 -3.61 -1.44
CA HIS A 311 -4.42 -4.38 -2.67
C HIS A 311 -4.76 -5.84 -2.36
N GLY A 312 -5.12 -6.60 -3.38
CA GLY A 312 -5.24 -8.04 -3.35
C GLY A 312 -4.08 -8.74 -4.05
N LEU A 313 -4.25 -10.04 -4.31
CA LEU A 313 -3.27 -10.93 -4.94
C LEU A 313 -3.94 -11.76 -6.03
N HIS A 314 -3.18 -12.48 -6.85
CA HIS A 314 -3.70 -13.48 -7.78
C HIS A 314 -3.04 -14.84 -7.56
N HIS A 315 -3.73 -15.90 -8.01
CA HIS A 315 -3.20 -17.25 -7.89
C HIS A 315 -2.11 -17.53 -8.92
N ILE A 316 -1.05 -18.18 -8.47
CA ILE A 316 -0.04 -18.82 -9.31
C ILE A 316 -0.06 -20.35 -9.09
N ASP A 317 0.45 -21.12 -10.06
CA ASP A 317 0.46 -22.60 -10.04
C ASP A 317 -0.91 -23.24 -9.83
N LYS A 318 -1.96 -22.70 -10.45
CA LYS A 318 -3.38 -23.10 -10.28
C LYS A 318 -3.70 -24.56 -10.58
N THR A 319 -2.82 -25.28 -11.27
CA THR A 319 -3.02 -26.67 -11.67
C THR A 319 -2.43 -27.68 -10.69
N ASP A 320 -1.61 -27.22 -9.74
CA ASP A 320 -0.94 -28.07 -8.74
C ASP A 320 -1.32 -27.58 -7.33
N LYS A 321 -2.19 -28.33 -6.65
CA LYS A 321 -2.63 -28.01 -5.28
C LYS A 321 -1.48 -27.80 -4.30
N GLN A 322 -0.36 -28.53 -4.47
CA GLN A 322 0.78 -28.46 -3.55
C GLN A 322 1.65 -27.22 -3.78
N LYS A 323 1.60 -26.66 -4.99
CA LYS A 323 2.37 -25.47 -5.38
C LYS A 323 1.55 -24.21 -5.44
N LEU A 324 0.22 -24.33 -5.36
CA LEU A 324 -0.67 -23.16 -5.38
C LEU A 324 -0.24 -22.15 -4.34
N THR A 325 -0.04 -20.93 -4.77
CA THR A 325 0.23 -19.76 -3.89
C THR A 325 -0.37 -18.50 -4.49
N LEU A 326 -0.17 -17.39 -3.83
CA LEU A 326 -0.64 -16.08 -4.27
C LEU A 326 0.54 -15.12 -4.44
N ASP A 327 0.42 -14.24 -5.44
CA ASP A 327 1.42 -13.20 -5.69
C ASP A 327 0.74 -11.90 -6.13
N TYR A 328 1.47 -10.79 -6.07
CA TYR A 328 1.01 -9.50 -6.59
C TYR A 328 1.14 -9.48 -8.12
N GLY A 329 0.33 -8.67 -8.78
CA GLY A 329 0.37 -8.53 -10.23
C GLY A 329 -0.73 -7.61 -10.76
N GLU A 330 -0.64 -7.24 -12.04
CA GLU A 330 -1.50 -6.20 -12.61
C GLU A 330 -2.65 -6.70 -13.48
N GLU A 331 -2.68 -8.01 -13.81
CA GLU A 331 -3.55 -8.53 -14.86
C GLU A 331 -4.95 -8.96 -14.41
N PHE A 332 -5.13 -9.23 -13.11
CA PHE A 332 -6.34 -9.88 -12.60
C PHE A 332 -7.16 -8.94 -11.71
N LYS A 333 -8.50 -9.05 -11.78
CA LYS A 333 -9.42 -8.30 -10.92
C LYS A 333 -9.18 -8.55 -9.44
N SER A 334 -8.73 -9.76 -9.08
CA SER A 334 -8.42 -10.15 -7.71
C SER A 334 -7.28 -9.35 -7.07
N ASN A 335 -6.37 -8.77 -7.86
CA ASN A 335 -5.33 -7.88 -7.37
C ASN A 335 -5.88 -6.54 -6.85
N TYR A 336 -7.10 -6.19 -7.22
CA TYR A 336 -7.74 -4.91 -6.91
C TYR A 336 -9.04 -5.07 -6.12
N ALA A 337 -9.70 -6.23 -6.19
CA ALA A 337 -10.94 -6.50 -5.46
C ALA A 337 -10.62 -6.77 -3.98
N VAL A 338 -10.78 -5.76 -3.13
CA VAL A 338 -10.37 -5.79 -1.72
C VAL A 338 -11.56 -5.57 -0.77
N PRO A 339 -11.47 -6.00 0.51
CA PRO A 339 -12.49 -5.73 1.51
C PRO A 339 -12.58 -4.23 1.82
N PHE A 340 -13.79 -3.77 2.14
CA PHE A 340 -14.06 -2.45 2.71
C PHE A 340 -15.17 -2.56 3.76
N VAL A 341 -14.87 -2.16 4.99
CA VAL A 341 -15.81 -2.22 6.12
C VAL A 341 -15.74 -0.92 6.91
N LYS A 342 -16.92 -0.36 7.27
CA LYS A 342 -17.04 0.74 8.24
C LYS A 342 -17.90 0.29 9.41
N ILE A 343 -17.40 0.44 10.63
CA ILE A 343 -18.07 0.08 11.88
C ILE A 343 -18.10 1.33 12.78
N SER A 344 -19.28 1.69 13.27
CA SER A 344 -19.45 2.86 14.15
C SER A 344 -20.20 2.49 15.43
N SER A 345 -20.00 3.26 16.49
CA SER A 345 -20.60 3.01 17.80
C SER A 345 -22.13 3.07 17.83
N ASP A 346 -22.72 3.68 16.82
CA ASP A 346 -24.16 3.84 16.64
C ASP A 346 -24.76 2.99 15.52
N ASP A 347 -23.99 2.06 14.94
CA ASP A 347 -24.50 1.11 13.95
C ASP A 347 -25.44 0.10 14.61
N THR A 348 -26.71 0.08 14.20
CA THR A 348 -27.77 -0.81 14.73
C THR A 348 -28.05 -2.02 13.86
N GLU A 349 -27.57 -2.02 12.61
CA GLU A 349 -27.78 -3.09 11.63
C GLU A 349 -26.52 -3.37 10.81
N ARG A 350 -26.50 -4.54 10.19
CA ARG A 350 -25.48 -4.96 9.24
C ARG A 350 -25.94 -4.62 7.82
N LEU A 351 -25.32 -3.64 7.20
CA LEU A 351 -25.62 -3.20 5.83
C LEU A 351 -24.56 -3.75 4.86
N MET A 352 -24.92 -4.78 4.11
CA MET A 352 -24.12 -5.30 3.01
C MET A 352 -24.52 -4.61 1.71
N VAL A 353 -23.57 -3.97 1.04
CA VAL A 353 -23.76 -3.32 -0.26
C VAL A 353 -22.75 -3.85 -1.29
N ASN A 354 -23.10 -3.73 -2.55
CA ASN A 354 -22.21 -4.09 -3.67
C ASN A 354 -21.96 -2.88 -4.58
N THR A 355 -21.93 -1.69 -3.98
CA THR A 355 -21.73 -0.45 -4.72
C THR A 355 -20.29 -0.38 -5.21
N LYS A 356 -20.11 -0.24 -6.52
CA LYS A 356 -18.78 -0.09 -7.13
C LYS A 356 -18.14 1.21 -6.66
N ARG A 357 -17.01 1.11 -5.99
CA ARG A 357 -16.32 2.23 -5.36
C ARG A 357 -14.82 2.17 -5.65
N SER A 358 -14.29 3.21 -6.27
CA SER A 358 -12.87 3.30 -6.59
C SER A 358 -12.08 3.87 -5.40
N ALA A 359 -10.96 3.23 -5.07
CA ALA A 359 -10.02 3.78 -4.08
C ALA A 359 -9.38 5.11 -4.54
N PHE A 360 -9.40 5.44 -5.83
CA PHE A 360 -9.03 6.78 -6.29
C PHE A 360 -9.90 7.89 -5.67
N ASN A 361 -11.12 7.55 -5.24
CA ASN A 361 -12.07 8.46 -4.62
C ASN A 361 -12.03 8.40 -3.09
N PHE A 362 -11.10 7.63 -2.50
CA PHE A 362 -11.06 7.44 -1.05
C PHE A 362 -10.85 8.75 -0.27
N MET A 363 -10.09 9.70 -0.81
CA MET A 363 -9.92 11.03 -0.17
C MET A 363 -11.25 11.74 0.08
N TYR A 364 -12.21 11.63 -0.85
CA TYR A 364 -13.56 12.20 -0.65
C TYR A 364 -14.31 11.46 0.46
N GLY A 365 -14.26 10.12 0.47
CA GLY A 365 -14.85 9.30 1.51
C GLY A 365 -14.24 9.55 2.89
N PHE A 366 -12.93 9.70 2.95
CA PHE A 366 -12.20 10.01 4.18
C PHE A 366 -12.61 11.39 4.75
N SER A 367 -12.69 12.40 3.90
CA SER A 367 -13.17 13.73 4.28
C SER A 367 -14.59 13.70 4.82
N GLN A 368 -15.52 13.04 4.12
CA GLN A 368 -16.91 12.85 4.56
C GLN A 368 -17.01 12.08 5.88
N TRP A 369 -16.22 11.03 6.03
CA TRP A 369 -16.18 10.21 7.23
C TRP A 369 -15.75 11.00 8.47
N LEU A 370 -14.77 11.91 8.32
CA LEU A 370 -14.33 12.81 9.39
C LEU A 370 -15.23 14.05 9.57
N GLY A 371 -16.21 14.26 8.71
CA GLY A 371 -17.06 15.47 8.72
C GLY A 371 -16.29 16.74 8.32
N ILE A 372 -15.32 16.61 7.41
CA ILE A 372 -14.48 17.72 6.93
C ILE A 372 -14.93 18.13 5.53
N ARG A 373 -15.09 19.43 5.28
CA ARG A 373 -15.21 20.00 3.94
C ARG A 373 -14.02 20.88 3.62
N SER A 374 -13.53 20.79 2.40
CA SER A 374 -12.37 21.56 1.92
C SER A 374 -12.61 21.97 0.47
N ALA A 375 -12.07 23.14 0.09
CA ALA A 375 -12.24 23.70 -1.25
C ALA A 375 -11.63 22.80 -2.36
N GLU A 376 -10.64 21.99 -2.01
CA GLU A 376 -9.93 21.10 -2.95
C GLU A 376 -10.69 19.81 -3.24
N LEU A 377 -11.74 19.48 -2.47
CA LEU A 377 -12.52 18.25 -2.61
C LEU A 377 -13.90 18.53 -3.22
N ASP A 378 -14.34 17.67 -4.15
CA ASP A 378 -15.68 17.76 -4.72
C ASP A 378 -16.75 17.48 -3.63
N GLN A 379 -17.54 18.48 -3.31
CA GLN A 379 -18.57 18.42 -2.29
C GLN A 379 -19.85 17.70 -2.77
N ASN A 380 -19.99 17.45 -4.08
CA ASN A 380 -21.15 16.79 -4.68
C ASN A 380 -20.98 15.26 -4.78
N TYR A 381 -19.74 14.77 -4.63
CA TYR A 381 -19.48 13.35 -4.63
C TYR A 381 -19.77 12.76 -3.25
N ASP A 382 -20.63 11.74 -3.19
CA ASP A 382 -20.94 10.98 -1.97
C ASP A 382 -20.37 9.57 -2.04
N PHE A 383 -19.28 9.33 -1.32
CA PHE A 383 -18.58 8.05 -1.27
C PHE A 383 -19.44 6.93 -0.68
N PHE A 384 -20.31 7.23 0.26
CA PHE A 384 -21.16 6.25 0.96
C PHE A 384 -22.55 6.10 0.35
N SER A 385 -22.82 6.77 -0.77
CA SER A 385 -24.09 6.63 -1.51
C SER A 385 -24.21 5.23 -2.13
N ASN A 386 -25.44 4.88 -2.57
CA ASN A 386 -25.72 3.65 -3.31
C ASN A 386 -25.46 3.78 -4.83
N LYS A 387 -24.97 4.93 -5.29
CA LYS A 387 -24.67 5.15 -6.69
C LYS A 387 -23.26 4.64 -7.00
N ASP A 388 -23.13 3.77 -8.02
CA ASP A 388 -21.84 3.26 -8.48
C ASP A 388 -20.94 4.38 -9.02
N ASP A 389 -19.63 4.25 -8.81
CA ASP A 389 -18.64 4.99 -9.56
C ASP A 389 -18.65 4.52 -11.02
N GLU A 390 -18.65 5.47 -11.95
CA GLU A 390 -18.61 5.19 -13.39
C GLU A 390 -17.14 5.04 -13.84
N HIS A 391 -16.89 4.14 -14.81
CA HIS A 391 -15.57 3.97 -15.43
C HIS A 391 -14.43 3.77 -14.42
N ILE A 392 -14.56 2.76 -13.56
CA ILE A 392 -13.51 2.47 -12.57
C ILE A 392 -12.22 2.06 -13.26
N LYS A 393 -11.23 2.89 -13.11
CA LYS A 393 -9.87 2.61 -13.56
C LYS A 393 -8.99 2.16 -12.41
N VAL A 394 -8.00 1.34 -12.74
CA VAL A 394 -6.95 0.90 -11.83
C VAL A 394 -5.59 1.10 -12.49
N PHE A 395 -4.57 1.37 -11.71
CA PHE A 395 -3.21 1.51 -12.19
C PHE A 395 -2.54 0.14 -12.29
N ASN A 396 -1.97 -0.19 -13.45
CA ASN A 396 -1.35 -1.48 -13.74
C ASN A 396 0.19 -1.40 -13.81
N PHE A 397 0.83 -0.54 -13.03
CA PHE A 397 2.25 -0.19 -13.06
C PHE A 397 2.72 0.58 -14.32
N LYS A 398 1.87 0.72 -15.31
CA LYS A 398 2.17 1.44 -16.58
C LYS A 398 1.21 2.58 -16.82
N GLU A 399 -0.08 2.29 -16.74
CA GLU A 399 -1.16 3.20 -17.07
C GLU A 399 -2.43 2.86 -16.28
N ASN A 400 -3.42 3.74 -16.36
CA ASN A 400 -4.73 3.48 -15.79
C ASN A 400 -5.59 2.74 -16.83
N VAL A 401 -5.97 1.50 -16.52
CA VAL A 401 -6.82 0.63 -17.33
C VAL A 401 -8.20 0.48 -16.71
N GLU A 402 -9.22 0.17 -17.51
CA GLU A 402 -10.56 -0.14 -17.01
C GLU A 402 -10.55 -1.45 -16.20
N PHE A 403 -11.02 -1.42 -14.96
CA PHE A 403 -11.09 -2.59 -14.09
C PHE A 403 -11.85 -3.77 -14.72
N GLU A 404 -12.94 -3.48 -15.45
CA GLU A 404 -13.76 -4.51 -16.09
C GLU A 404 -13.05 -5.26 -17.23
N GLN A 405 -11.97 -4.71 -17.78
CA GLN A 405 -11.17 -5.35 -18.83
C GLN A 405 -10.12 -6.33 -18.28
N LEU A 406 -9.91 -6.35 -16.97
CA LEU A 406 -8.96 -7.27 -16.33
C LEU A 406 -9.49 -8.70 -16.34
N LYS A 407 -8.58 -9.67 -16.32
CA LYS A 407 -8.87 -11.10 -16.27
C LYS A 407 -9.49 -11.49 -14.92
N GLU A 408 -10.37 -12.48 -14.95
CA GLU A 408 -10.88 -13.13 -13.75
C GLU A 408 -9.83 -14.07 -13.15
N ASP A 409 -9.81 -14.17 -11.83
CA ASP A 409 -8.95 -15.08 -11.08
C ASP A 409 -9.76 -15.72 -9.95
N VAL A 410 -10.48 -16.78 -10.30
CA VAL A 410 -11.30 -17.54 -9.34
C VAL A 410 -10.44 -18.46 -8.48
N ILE A 411 -10.89 -18.74 -7.26
CA ILE A 411 -10.25 -19.69 -6.34
C ILE A 411 -10.29 -21.09 -6.99
N PRO A 412 -9.14 -21.76 -7.20
CA PRO A 412 -9.10 -23.07 -7.85
C PRO A 412 -9.84 -24.13 -7.03
N GLU A 413 -10.64 -24.95 -7.71
CA GLU A 413 -11.26 -26.14 -7.12
C GLU A 413 -10.40 -27.36 -7.48
N PHE A 414 -9.96 -28.11 -6.48
CA PHE A 414 -9.28 -29.37 -6.67
C PHE A 414 -10.23 -30.52 -6.28
N ASN A 415 -10.57 -31.35 -7.26
CA ASN A 415 -11.36 -32.56 -7.01
C ASN A 415 -10.64 -33.43 -6.00
N THR A 416 -11.23 -33.65 -4.84
CA THR A 416 -10.88 -34.76 -3.97
C THR A 416 -11.32 -36.03 -4.67
N THR A 417 -10.43 -36.62 -5.47
CA THR A 417 -10.60 -38.01 -5.90
C THR A 417 -10.57 -38.84 -4.60
N ILE A 418 -11.73 -39.22 -4.12
CA ILE A 418 -11.85 -40.24 -3.08
C ILE A 418 -11.33 -41.51 -3.77
N SER A 419 -10.08 -41.86 -3.52
CA SER A 419 -9.57 -43.19 -3.83
C SER A 419 -10.31 -44.15 -2.91
N ASN A 420 -11.29 -44.86 -3.50
CA ASN A 420 -11.92 -46.01 -2.87
C ASN A 420 -10.89 -47.11 -2.57
#